data_09b277b5e781a2d802266e3f95a2045f
#
_entry.id   09b277b5e781a2d802266e3f95a2045f
#
_cell.length_a   1.000
_cell.length_b   1.000
_cell.length_c   1.000
_cell.angle_alpha   90.00
_cell.angle_beta   90.00
_cell.angle_gamma   90.00
#
_symmetry.space_group_name_H-M   'P 1'
#
loop_
_entity.id
_entity.type
_entity.pdbx_description
1 polymer ?
#
loop_
_entity_poly.entity_id
_entity_poly.type
_entity_poly.pdbx_seq_one_letter_code
_entity_poly.pdbx_strand_id
1 'polypeptide(L)'
;MPLSKNALSKKAQRGFTLIEVLLALSLTALLMTLLSTGMYVVARDWNDNTERLDAKLDESLAILQIERALIAAFPHSFNSTETLLREVYFDGEDDRLSWVSTVSPQRLAGLTAWSIDVVSDEGIGEGIGVRTAPAFSDDPSARLDNVETRIILPGYDLEISYLREPNALTREWTDEWLGSEQGALPLAVHILFRATGAEGSDYELIAPIKAWRHRSIMPNSLGAGLGQ
;
A
#
# COMPACT_ATOMS: atom_id res chain seq x y z
N MET A 1 -43.48 -93.51 -1.57
CA MET A 1 -42.72 -92.25 -1.27
C MET A 1 -42.43 -91.54 -2.55
N PRO A 2 -43.07 -90.41 -2.88
CA PRO A 2 -42.76 -89.67 -4.10
C PRO A 2 -41.78 -88.47 -3.79
N LEU A 3 -40.76 -88.40 -4.63
CA LEU A 3 -39.74 -87.36 -4.63
C LEU A 3 -40.31 -86.04 -5.08
N SER A 4 -40.19 -85.04 -4.24
CA SER A 4 -40.52 -83.63 -4.54
C SER A 4 -39.58 -83.06 -5.58
N LYS A 5 -40.14 -82.62 -6.73
CA LYS A 5 -39.41 -81.85 -7.75
C LYS A 5 -39.40 -80.37 -7.37
N ASN A 6 -38.24 -79.93 -6.90
CA ASN A 6 -38.02 -78.49 -6.74
C ASN A 6 -37.98 -77.78 -8.09
N ALA A 7 -39.04 -77.06 -8.39
CA ALA A 7 -39.11 -76.16 -9.56
C ALA A 7 -38.26 -74.92 -9.29
N LEU A 8 -37.04 -74.85 -9.84
CA LEU A 8 -36.24 -73.64 -9.90
C LEU A 8 -36.92 -72.64 -10.83
N SER A 9 -37.52 -71.60 -10.25
CA SER A 9 -38.08 -70.46 -10.95
C SER A 9 -36.92 -69.77 -11.73
N LYS A 10 -36.89 -69.91 -13.06
CA LYS A 10 -36.02 -69.14 -13.93
C LYS A 10 -36.51 -67.67 -13.91
N LYS A 11 -35.85 -66.82 -13.15
CA LYS A 11 -35.98 -65.35 -13.26
C LYS A 11 -35.65 -65.00 -14.72
N ALA A 12 -36.60 -64.48 -15.45
CA ALA A 12 -36.41 -63.96 -16.78
C ALA A 12 -35.41 -62.80 -16.72
N GLN A 13 -34.23 -62.94 -17.30
CA GLN A 13 -33.28 -61.87 -17.55
C GLN A 13 -33.87 -60.97 -18.61
N ARG A 14 -34.34 -59.77 -18.19
CA ARG A 14 -34.72 -58.71 -19.08
C ARG A 14 -33.43 -58.05 -19.58
N GLY A 15 -33.12 -58.16 -20.85
CA GLY A 15 -32.04 -57.42 -21.50
C GLY A 15 -32.43 -55.96 -21.69
N PHE A 16 -31.44 -55.08 -21.61
CA PHE A 16 -31.65 -53.66 -21.93
C PHE A 16 -32.02 -53.48 -23.41
N THR A 17 -32.94 -52.54 -23.65
CA THR A 17 -33.28 -52.16 -25.02
C THR A 17 -32.25 -51.15 -25.56
N LEU A 18 -32.02 -51.14 -26.88
CA LEU A 18 -31.09 -50.20 -27.51
C LEU A 18 -31.47 -48.73 -27.23
N ILE A 19 -32.75 -48.43 -27.15
CA ILE A 19 -33.25 -47.08 -26.88
C ILE A 19 -32.97 -46.65 -25.42
N GLU A 20 -33.01 -47.55 -24.46
CA GLU A 20 -32.71 -47.29 -23.04
C GLU A 20 -31.21 -46.97 -22.87
N VAL A 21 -30.32 -47.61 -23.57
CA VAL A 21 -28.89 -47.31 -23.59
C VAL A 21 -28.61 -45.95 -24.23
N LEU A 22 -29.27 -45.66 -25.39
CA LEU A 22 -29.13 -44.35 -26.03
C LEU A 22 -29.65 -43.21 -25.17
N LEU A 23 -30.78 -43.40 -24.48
CA LEU A 23 -31.35 -42.39 -23.56
C LEU A 23 -30.42 -42.19 -22.36
N ALA A 24 -29.87 -43.24 -21.77
CA ALA A 24 -28.93 -43.15 -20.68
C ALA A 24 -27.66 -42.41 -21.06
N LEU A 25 -27.09 -42.69 -22.24
CA LEU A 25 -25.89 -42.00 -22.75
C LEU A 25 -26.17 -40.53 -23.03
N SER A 26 -27.31 -40.20 -23.62
CA SER A 26 -27.68 -38.79 -23.90
C SER A 26 -27.89 -37.99 -22.60
N LEU A 27 -28.55 -38.58 -21.60
CA LEU A 27 -28.70 -37.93 -20.28
C LEU A 27 -27.36 -37.76 -19.57
N THR A 28 -26.49 -38.77 -19.61
CA THR A 28 -25.15 -38.68 -19.00
C THR A 28 -24.30 -37.62 -19.69
N ALA A 29 -24.35 -37.55 -21.02
CA ALA A 29 -23.65 -36.50 -21.78
C ALA A 29 -24.17 -35.11 -21.43
N LEU A 30 -25.49 -34.93 -21.29
CA LEU A 30 -26.10 -33.68 -20.89
C LEU A 30 -25.67 -33.27 -19.48
N LEU A 31 -25.71 -34.19 -18.51
CA LEU A 31 -25.25 -33.96 -17.15
C LEU A 31 -23.77 -33.60 -17.07
N MET A 32 -22.91 -34.29 -17.81
CA MET A 32 -21.49 -33.98 -17.90
C MET A 32 -21.24 -32.59 -18.47
N THR A 33 -21.99 -32.19 -19.49
CA THR A 33 -21.87 -30.83 -20.06
C THR A 33 -22.30 -29.77 -19.09
N LEU A 34 -23.43 -29.95 -18.38
CA LEU A 34 -23.90 -29.02 -17.35
C LEU A 34 -22.89 -28.91 -16.18
N LEU A 35 -22.34 -30.03 -15.73
CA LEU A 35 -21.35 -30.07 -14.65
C LEU A 35 -20.06 -29.35 -15.06
N SER A 36 -19.56 -29.62 -16.28
CA SER A 36 -18.36 -28.95 -16.81
C SER A 36 -18.57 -27.44 -16.94
N THR A 37 -19.73 -27.00 -17.44
CA THR A 37 -20.04 -25.58 -17.55
C THR A 37 -20.13 -24.90 -16.19
N GLY A 38 -20.82 -25.54 -15.23
CA GLY A 38 -20.90 -25.04 -13.85
C GLY A 38 -19.52 -24.90 -13.20
N MET A 39 -18.66 -25.91 -13.38
CA MET A 39 -17.31 -25.89 -12.84
C MET A 39 -16.42 -24.79 -13.47
N TYR A 40 -16.58 -24.56 -14.77
CA TYR A 40 -15.89 -23.49 -15.50
C TYR A 40 -16.30 -22.10 -14.96
N VAL A 41 -17.60 -21.84 -14.76
CA VAL A 41 -18.09 -20.57 -14.23
C VAL A 41 -17.54 -20.33 -12.83
N VAL A 42 -17.62 -21.32 -11.93
CA VAL A 42 -17.10 -21.20 -10.56
C VAL A 42 -15.59 -20.96 -10.57
N ALA A 43 -14.83 -21.65 -11.41
CA ALA A 43 -13.38 -21.45 -11.49
C ALA A 43 -13.01 -20.05 -12.00
N ARG A 44 -13.78 -19.52 -12.95
CA ARG A 44 -13.58 -18.16 -13.47
C ARG A 44 -13.89 -17.12 -12.39
N ASP A 45 -15.05 -17.20 -11.75
CA ASP A 45 -15.42 -16.27 -10.66
C ASP A 45 -14.41 -16.28 -9.50
N TRP A 46 -13.86 -17.48 -9.23
CA TRP A 46 -12.82 -17.62 -8.20
C TRP A 46 -11.54 -16.87 -8.59
N ASN A 47 -11.07 -17.02 -9.82
CA ASN A 47 -9.87 -16.32 -10.30
C ASN A 47 -10.08 -14.81 -10.30
N ASP A 48 -11.19 -14.32 -10.85
CA ASP A 48 -11.50 -12.88 -10.92
C ASP A 48 -11.55 -12.25 -9.50
N ASN A 49 -12.16 -12.97 -8.54
CA ASN A 49 -12.20 -12.51 -7.16
C ASN A 49 -10.83 -12.55 -6.47
N THR A 50 -9.99 -13.55 -6.76
CA THR A 50 -8.65 -13.66 -6.17
C THR A 50 -7.75 -12.53 -6.67
N GLU A 51 -7.76 -12.22 -7.96
CA GLU A 51 -6.98 -11.12 -8.54
C GLU A 51 -7.38 -9.76 -7.93
N ARG A 52 -8.69 -9.53 -7.73
CA ARG A 52 -9.19 -8.31 -7.07
C ARG A 52 -8.78 -8.21 -5.60
N LEU A 53 -8.78 -9.32 -4.88
CA LEU A 53 -8.35 -9.38 -3.49
C LEU A 53 -6.84 -9.13 -3.37
N ASP A 54 -6.05 -9.72 -4.24
CA ASP A 54 -4.60 -9.53 -4.26
C ASP A 54 -4.24 -8.06 -4.55
N ALA A 55 -4.89 -7.42 -5.52
CA ALA A 55 -4.71 -6.01 -5.81
C ALA A 55 -5.05 -5.11 -4.60
N LYS A 56 -6.17 -5.38 -3.92
CA LYS A 56 -6.56 -4.62 -2.71
C LYS A 56 -5.63 -4.86 -1.52
N LEU A 57 -5.06 -6.04 -1.40
CA LEU A 57 -4.05 -6.33 -0.39
C LEU A 57 -2.76 -5.56 -0.67
N ASP A 58 -2.32 -5.50 -1.93
CA ASP A 58 -1.13 -4.75 -2.33
C ASP A 58 -1.32 -3.24 -2.06
N GLU A 59 -2.47 -2.66 -2.39
CA GLU A 59 -2.82 -1.27 -2.05
C GLU A 59 -2.75 -1.03 -0.53
N SER A 60 -3.38 -1.89 0.25
CA SER A 60 -3.39 -1.77 1.72
C SER A 60 -2.00 -1.90 2.32
N LEU A 61 -1.17 -2.80 1.79
CA LEU A 61 0.21 -2.99 2.23
C LEU A 61 1.08 -1.78 1.89
N ALA A 62 0.88 -1.15 0.72
CA ALA A 62 1.58 0.06 0.32
C ALA A 62 1.27 1.22 1.28
N ILE A 63 -0.02 1.46 1.57
CA ILE A 63 -0.47 2.50 2.52
C ILE A 63 0.10 2.24 3.92
N LEU A 64 0.02 1.00 4.42
CA LEU A 64 0.57 0.62 5.73
C LEU A 64 2.09 0.82 5.80
N GLN A 65 2.80 0.63 4.69
CA GLN A 65 4.23 0.85 4.61
C GLN A 65 4.58 2.34 4.71
N ILE A 66 3.83 3.21 4.03
CA ILE A 66 3.94 4.66 4.13
C ILE A 66 3.64 5.11 5.58
N GLU A 67 2.55 4.63 6.17
CA GLU A 67 2.17 4.93 7.56
C GLU A 67 3.30 4.62 8.54
N ARG A 68 3.85 3.42 8.47
CA ARG A 68 4.97 3.00 9.34
C ARG A 68 6.20 3.86 9.16
N ALA A 69 6.51 4.22 7.91
CA ALA A 69 7.64 5.08 7.61
C ALA A 69 7.46 6.50 8.15
N LEU A 70 6.23 7.04 8.11
CA LEU A 70 5.89 8.35 8.67
C LEU A 70 5.88 8.35 10.21
N ILE A 71 5.25 7.36 10.85
CA ILE A 71 5.27 7.23 12.32
C ILE A 71 6.70 7.12 12.86
N ALA A 72 7.59 6.49 12.07
CA ALA A 72 9.00 6.33 12.38
C ALA A 72 9.89 7.43 11.74
N ALA A 73 9.31 8.54 11.32
CA ALA A 73 10.04 9.67 10.78
C ALA A 73 11.07 10.18 11.81
N PHE A 74 12.24 10.53 11.31
CA PHE A 74 13.37 10.95 12.11
C PHE A 74 13.82 12.36 11.68
N PRO A 75 14.01 13.32 12.59
CA PRO A 75 14.47 14.67 12.28
C PRO A 75 15.94 14.64 11.88
N HIS A 76 16.19 14.13 10.69
CA HIS A 76 17.53 14.05 10.12
C HIS A 76 18.05 15.45 9.83
N SER A 77 19.27 15.74 10.26
CA SER A 77 19.90 17.03 9.99
C SER A 77 21.16 16.88 9.18
N PHE A 78 21.29 17.72 8.18
CA PHE A 78 22.43 17.78 7.28
C PHE A 78 22.99 19.21 7.20
N ASN A 79 24.20 19.37 6.66
CA ASN A 79 24.74 20.68 6.38
C ASN A 79 24.40 21.04 4.95
N SER A 80 23.56 22.06 4.78
CA SER A 80 23.22 22.58 3.45
C SER A 80 24.44 23.22 2.83
N THR A 81 24.69 22.90 1.57
CA THR A 81 25.78 23.52 0.79
C THR A 81 25.41 24.91 0.29
N GLU A 82 24.13 25.24 0.25
CA GLU A 82 23.63 26.52 -0.24
C GLU A 82 23.60 27.57 0.88
N THR A 83 23.04 27.21 2.02
CA THR A 83 22.90 28.14 3.15
C THR A 83 24.08 28.10 4.12
N LEU A 84 24.92 27.05 4.06
CA LEU A 84 26.00 26.76 5.01
C LEU A 84 25.50 26.56 6.45
N LEU A 85 24.20 26.34 6.61
CA LEU A 85 23.54 26.09 7.89
C LEU A 85 23.20 24.62 8.04
N ARG A 86 22.92 24.23 9.28
CA ARG A 86 22.41 22.90 9.57
C ARG A 86 20.89 22.92 9.47
N GLU A 87 20.37 22.14 8.56
CA GLU A 87 18.95 22.07 8.23
C GLU A 87 18.36 20.71 8.60
N VAL A 88 17.05 20.67 8.86
CA VAL A 88 16.28 19.42 9.04
C VAL A 88 15.70 19.01 7.70
N TYR A 89 15.94 17.77 7.31
CA TYR A 89 15.39 17.21 6.09
C TYR A 89 13.94 16.78 6.29
N PHE A 90 13.03 17.56 5.81
CA PHE A 90 11.62 17.28 5.65
C PHE A 90 11.06 18.31 4.67
N ASP A 91 10.58 17.87 3.52
CA ASP A 91 10.08 18.72 2.45
C ASP A 91 8.72 18.22 2.03
N GLY A 92 7.67 18.96 2.39
CA GLY A 92 6.28 18.59 2.19
C GLY A 92 5.48 19.70 1.54
N GLU A 93 4.80 19.35 0.46
CA GLU A 93 3.78 20.13 -0.23
C GLU A 93 2.44 19.37 -0.19
N ASP A 94 1.43 19.87 -0.83
CA ASP A 94 0.10 19.27 -0.85
C ASP A 94 0.01 17.97 -1.69
N ASP A 95 0.91 17.78 -2.67
CA ASP A 95 0.95 16.65 -3.59
C ASP A 95 2.23 15.81 -3.54
N ARG A 96 3.20 16.21 -2.70
CA ARG A 96 4.48 15.52 -2.54
C ARG A 96 5.02 15.62 -1.13
N LEU A 97 5.80 14.63 -0.73
CA LEU A 97 6.43 14.61 0.59
C LEU A 97 7.75 13.84 0.55
N SER A 98 8.81 14.46 1.08
CA SER A 98 10.11 13.82 1.29
C SER A 98 10.55 13.91 2.74
N TRP A 99 10.96 12.79 3.32
CA TRP A 99 11.38 12.71 4.73
C TRP A 99 12.41 11.61 4.96
N VAL A 100 13.00 11.59 6.14
CA VAL A 100 13.87 10.49 6.58
C VAL A 100 13.17 9.66 7.64
N SER A 101 13.28 8.35 7.56
CA SER A 101 12.71 7.38 8.48
C SER A 101 13.73 6.38 8.99
N THR A 102 13.47 5.80 10.15
CA THR A 102 14.18 4.63 10.67
C THR A 102 13.70 3.31 10.06
N VAL A 103 12.62 3.36 9.29
CA VAL A 103 12.05 2.20 8.57
C VAL A 103 12.53 2.19 7.13
N SER A 104 13.06 1.05 6.71
CA SER A 104 13.45 0.79 5.31
C SER A 104 12.55 -0.29 4.71
N PRO A 105 11.99 -0.10 3.50
CA PRO A 105 11.21 -1.13 2.81
C PRO A 105 12.06 -2.35 2.48
N GLN A 106 13.35 -2.16 2.26
CA GLN A 106 14.32 -3.21 1.94
C GLN A 106 14.94 -3.86 3.20
N ARG A 107 14.48 -3.51 4.40
CA ARG A 107 15.02 -3.98 5.69
C ARG A 107 16.53 -3.71 5.86
N LEU A 108 17.04 -2.67 5.22
CA LEU A 108 18.42 -2.24 5.40
C LEU A 108 18.58 -1.57 6.76
N ALA A 109 19.73 -1.77 7.38
CA ALA A 109 20.07 -1.08 8.63
C ALA A 109 20.41 0.38 8.35
N GLY A 110 19.96 1.29 9.22
CA GLY A 110 20.24 2.72 9.12
C GLY A 110 19.01 3.56 8.79
N LEU A 111 19.26 4.83 8.51
CA LEU A 111 18.22 5.77 8.10
C LEU A 111 17.95 5.66 6.61
N THR A 112 16.69 5.80 6.23
CA THR A 112 16.25 5.77 4.85
C THR A 112 15.50 7.04 4.53
N ALA A 113 15.90 7.73 3.47
CA ALA A 113 15.16 8.82 2.88
C ALA A 113 14.04 8.25 2.01
N TRP A 114 12.88 8.85 2.11
CA TRP A 114 11.67 8.51 1.39
C TRP A 114 11.18 9.72 0.61
N SER A 115 10.63 9.51 -0.56
CA SER A 115 9.86 10.50 -1.30
C SER A 115 8.61 9.83 -1.85
N ILE A 116 7.47 10.48 -1.71
CA ILE A 116 6.20 10.13 -2.35
C ILE A 116 5.71 11.31 -3.16
N ASP A 117 5.25 11.08 -4.37
CA ASP A 117 4.75 12.10 -5.30
C ASP A 117 3.75 11.48 -6.29
N VAL A 118 2.94 12.31 -6.90
CA VAL A 118 2.07 11.88 -8.00
C VAL A 118 2.91 11.83 -9.27
N VAL A 119 2.91 10.68 -9.94
CA VAL A 119 3.69 10.45 -11.17
C VAL A 119 2.81 9.88 -12.26
N SER A 120 3.14 10.18 -13.51
CA SER A 120 2.52 9.60 -14.70
C SER A 120 3.52 8.72 -15.43
N ASP A 121 3.12 7.49 -15.74
CA ASP A 121 3.88 6.54 -16.54
C ASP A 121 3.10 6.14 -17.78
N GLU A 122 3.78 6.04 -18.94
CA GLU A 122 3.11 5.73 -20.24
C GLU A 122 2.42 4.36 -20.26
N GLY A 123 2.86 3.40 -19.42
CA GLY A 123 2.34 2.03 -19.39
C GLY A 123 1.34 1.76 -18.28
N ILE A 124 1.47 2.46 -17.13
CA ILE A 124 0.68 2.22 -15.91
C ILE A 124 -0.38 3.30 -15.72
N GLY A 125 -0.15 4.50 -16.27
CA GLY A 125 -0.99 5.68 -16.07
C GLY A 125 -0.52 6.52 -14.88
N GLU A 126 -1.41 7.33 -14.34
CA GLU A 126 -1.16 8.18 -13.18
C GLU A 126 -1.28 7.39 -11.88
N GLY A 127 -0.44 7.71 -10.91
CA GLY A 127 -0.45 7.04 -9.61
C GLY A 127 0.59 7.57 -8.65
N ILE A 128 0.62 7.03 -7.44
CA ILE A 128 1.56 7.45 -6.41
C ILE A 128 2.86 6.69 -6.56
N GLY A 129 3.91 7.45 -6.83
CA GLY A 129 5.29 7.00 -6.91
C GLY A 129 5.98 7.04 -5.55
N VAL A 130 6.91 6.11 -5.34
CA VAL A 130 7.81 6.08 -4.18
C VAL A 130 9.23 5.95 -4.64
N ARG A 131 10.10 6.76 -4.04
CA ARG A 131 11.57 6.65 -4.12
C ARG A 131 12.12 6.46 -2.72
N THR A 132 13.13 5.61 -2.58
CA THR A 132 13.81 5.39 -1.30
C THR A 132 15.29 5.26 -1.49
N ALA A 133 16.09 5.95 -0.66
CA ALA A 133 17.54 5.91 -0.68
C ALA A 133 18.11 5.86 0.75
N PRO A 134 19.30 5.31 0.97
CA PRO A 134 19.96 5.43 2.27
C PRO A 134 20.23 6.91 2.61
N ALA A 135 19.88 7.33 3.85
CA ALA A 135 20.19 8.66 4.35
C ALA A 135 21.52 8.64 5.12
N PHE A 136 22.45 9.50 4.70
CA PHE A 136 23.72 9.71 5.39
C PHE A 136 23.78 11.13 5.95
N SER A 137 24.95 11.64 6.31
CA SER A 137 25.13 12.97 6.92
C SER A 137 25.05 14.15 5.92
N ASP A 138 24.88 13.87 4.63
CA ASP A 138 24.68 14.83 3.55
C ASP A 138 23.19 15.00 3.23
N ASP A 139 22.89 15.89 2.27
CA ASP A 139 21.53 16.08 1.76
C ASP A 139 21.01 14.81 1.06
N PRO A 140 19.89 14.24 1.53
CA PRO A 140 19.30 13.06 0.90
C PRO A 140 18.66 13.32 -0.46
N SER A 141 18.30 14.56 -0.82
CA SER A 141 17.59 14.91 -2.08
C SER A 141 18.35 14.41 -3.31
N ALA A 142 19.64 14.72 -3.40
CA ALA A 142 20.47 14.32 -4.53
C ALA A 142 20.53 12.79 -4.75
N ARG A 143 20.30 12.01 -3.70
CA ARG A 143 20.22 10.54 -3.81
C ARG A 143 18.87 10.08 -4.27
N LEU A 144 17.80 10.68 -3.76
CA LEU A 144 16.43 10.39 -4.18
C LEU A 144 16.23 10.70 -5.66
N ASP A 145 16.85 11.77 -6.17
CA ASP A 145 16.77 12.16 -7.58
C ASP A 145 17.44 11.15 -8.52
N ASN A 146 18.40 10.38 -8.02
CA ASN A 146 19.10 9.33 -8.78
C ASN A 146 18.42 7.95 -8.67
N VAL A 147 17.31 7.83 -7.96
CA VAL A 147 16.56 6.57 -7.82
C VAL A 147 15.35 6.57 -8.75
N GLU A 148 15.15 5.45 -9.43
CA GLU A 148 13.95 5.23 -10.25
C GLU A 148 12.69 5.25 -9.37
N THR A 149 11.68 5.99 -9.82
CA THR A 149 10.38 6.06 -9.15
C THR A 149 9.61 4.78 -9.39
N ARG A 150 9.12 4.18 -8.32
CA ARG A 150 8.26 2.99 -8.37
C ARG A 150 6.83 3.39 -8.05
N ILE A 151 5.90 3.19 -8.97
CA ILE A 151 4.47 3.35 -8.71
C ILE A 151 4.00 2.22 -7.80
N ILE A 152 3.42 2.57 -6.67
CA ILE A 152 2.93 1.63 -5.65
C ILE A 152 1.40 1.66 -5.51
N LEU A 153 0.75 2.76 -5.91
CA LEU A 153 -0.69 2.94 -5.90
C LEU A 153 -1.14 3.51 -7.25
N PRO A 154 -1.30 2.66 -8.28
CA PRO A 154 -1.79 3.12 -9.58
C PRO A 154 -3.26 3.55 -9.48
N GLY A 155 -3.62 4.64 -10.17
CA GLY A 155 -4.99 5.17 -10.17
C GLY A 155 -5.37 5.93 -8.90
N TYR A 156 -4.38 6.45 -8.17
CA TYR A 156 -4.59 7.32 -7.01
C TYR A 156 -3.90 8.66 -7.18
N ASP A 157 -4.54 9.67 -6.66
CA ASP A 157 -4.05 11.03 -6.44
C ASP A 157 -3.75 11.26 -4.96
N LEU A 158 -3.00 12.30 -4.61
CA LEU A 158 -2.45 12.54 -3.30
C LEU A 158 -2.80 13.94 -2.82
N GLU A 159 -3.33 14.06 -1.60
CA GLU A 159 -3.52 15.33 -0.90
C GLU A 159 -2.93 15.22 0.50
N ILE A 160 -1.97 16.09 0.83
CA ILE A 160 -1.21 16.01 2.08
C ILE A 160 -1.39 17.30 2.88
N SER A 161 -1.49 17.16 4.19
CA SER A 161 -1.45 18.29 5.11
C SER A 161 -0.68 17.96 6.39
N TYR A 162 -0.18 18.99 7.07
CA TYR A 162 0.79 18.91 8.15
C TYR A 162 0.25 19.58 9.39
N LEU A 163 0.28 18.90 10.53
CA LEU A 163 -0.17 19.44 11.81
C LEU A 163 0.95 20.25 12.48
N ARG A 164 0.70 21.52 12.67
CA ARG A 164 1.59 22.42 13.43
C ARG A 164 0.94 22.90 14.73
N GLU A 165 1.79 23.27 15.69
CA GLU A 165 1.41 23.88 16.96
C GLU A 165 2.10 25.25 17.07
N PRO A 166 1.52 26.32 16.50
CA PRO A 166 2.13 27.66 16.52
C PRO A 166 2.24 28.22 17.93
N ASN A 167 1.39 27.77 18.85
CA ASN A 167 1.47 28.08 20.29
C ASN A 167 0.82 26.95 21.10
N ALA A 168 1.04 26.92 22.42
CA ALA A 168 0.57 25.87 23.32
C ALA A 168 -0.97 25.68 23.36
N LEU A 169 -1.75 26.56 22.74
CA LEU A 169 -3.22 26.54 22.77
C LEU A 169 -3.84 26.25 21.42
N THR A 170 -3.07 26.30 20.31
CA THR A 170 -3.61 26.23 18.97
C THR A 170 -2.88 25.17 18.16
N ARG A 171 -3.65 24.29 17.51
CA ARG A 171 -3.17 23.36 16.51
C ARG A 171 -3.90 23.63 15.21
N GLU A 172 -3.17 23.63 14.13
CA GLU A 172 -3.74 23.87 12.79
C GLU A 172 -3.07 22.99 11.73
N TRP A 173 -3.81 22.66 10.71
CA TRP A 173 -3.30 21.98 9.53
C TRP A 173 -2.83 23.00 8.50
N THR A 174 -1.74 22.71 7.81
CA THR A 174 -1.16 23.51 6.72
C THR A 174 -0.79 22.59 5.58
N ASP A 175 -0.84 23.10 4.37
CA ASP A 175 -0.61 22.34 3.13
C ASP A 175 0.88 22.29 2.74
N GLU A 176 1.74 22.98 3.51
CA GLU A 176 3.18 23.03 3.27
C GLU A 176 3.97 22.89 4.58
N TRP A 177 5.10 22.19 4.52
CA TRP A 177 6.05 22.08 5.63
C TRP A 177 7.48 21.94 5.13
N LEU A 178 8.29 22.97 5.40
CA LEU A 178 9.73 22.96 5.12
C LEU A 178 10.53 22.78 6.42
N GLY A 179 11.17 21.63 6.56
CA GLY A 179 11.99 21.31 7.74
C GLY A 179 13.18 22.23 7.89
N SER A 180 13.72 22.79 6.81
CA SER A 180 14.78 23.80 6.79
C SER A 180 14.35 25.10 7.49
N GLU A 181 13.11 25.53 7.31
CA GLU A 181 12.56 26.74 7.92
C GLU A 181 12.07 26.51 9.36
N GLN A 182 11.39 25.39 9.58
CA GLN A 182 10.78 25.06 10.89
C GLN A 182 11.79 24.51 11.88
N GLY A 183 12.94 23.97 11.45
CA GLY A 183 13.92 23.29 12.28
C GLY A 183 13.38 22.05 13.01
N ALA A 184 12.23 21.53 12.58
CA ALA A 184 11.50 20.44 13.20
C ALA A 184 10.63 19.71 12.18
N LEU A 185 10.16 18.51 12.52
CA LEU A 185 9.11 17.79 11.79
C LEU A 185 7.72 18.26 12.26
N PRO A 186 6.65 18.07 11.46
CA PRO A 186 5.28 18.29 11.91
C PRO A 186 4.89 17.32 13.03
N LEU A 187 3.85 17.65 13.79
CA LEU A 187 3.34 16.77 14.85
C LEU A 187 2.61 15.54 14.28
N ALA A 188 1.96 15.72 13.14
CA ALA A 188 1.34 14.65 12.38
C ALA A 188 1.30 15.02 10.89
N VAL A 189 1.22 14.03 10.06
CA VAL A 189 0.95 14.15 8.62
C VAL A 189 -0.40 13.51 8.35
N HIS A 190 -1.27 14.20 7.65
CA HIS A 190 -2.53 13.70 7.12
C HIS A 190 -2.37 13.50 5.63
N ILE A 191 -2.71 12.32 5.13
CA ILE A 191 -2.67 11.98 3.72
C ILE A 191 -4.03 11.44 3.33
N LEU A 192 -4.59 12.00 2.27
CA LEU A 192 -5.77 11.51 1.59
C LEU A 192 -5.35 10.96 0.23
N PHE A 193 -5.52 9.66 0.05
CA PHE A 193 -5.33 8.95 -1.21
C PHE A 193 -6.66 8.94 -1.94
N ARG A 194 -6.80 9.71 -3.01
CA ARG A 194 -8.03 9.82 -3.81
C ARG A 194 -7.98 8.89 -4.99
N ALA A 195 -8.94 7.99 -5.10
CA ALA A 195 -9.05 7.14 -6.27
C ALA A 195 -9.49 7.96 -7.50
N THR A 196 -8.73 7.88 -8.59
CA THR A 196 -9.07 8.57 -9.86
C THR A 196 -10.09 7.78 -10.68
N GLY A 197 -10.32 6.49 -10.35
CA GLY A 197 -11.25 5.60 -11.03
C GLY A 197 -12.59 5.44 -10.30
N ALA A 198 -13.67 5.15 -11.06
CA ALA A 198 -15.04 5.02 -10.53
C ALA A 198 -15.24 3.82 -9.55
N GLU A 199 -14.38 2.82 -9.57
CA GLU A 199 -14.44 1.64 -8.70
C GLU A 199 -13.48 1.72 -7.50
N GLY A 200 -12.64 2.76 -7.43
CA GLY A 200 -11.70 3.00 -6.33
C GLY A 200 -12.41 3.50 -5.08
N SER A 201 -11.78 3.29 -3.93
CA SER A 201 -12.20 3.86 -2.65
C SER A 201 -11.09 4.78 -2.17
N ASP A 202 -11.45 5.95 -1.64
CA ASP A 202 -10.49 6.84 -1.01
C ASP A 202 -9.99 6.23 0.29
N TYR A 203 -8.71 6.46 0.59
CA TYR A 203 -8.09 6.07 1.86
C TYR A 203 -7.57 7.31 2.57
N GLU A 204 -7.82 7.38 3.85
CA GLU A 204 -7.36 8.45 4.74
C GLU A 204 -6.37 7.90 5.76
N LEU A 205 -5.24 8.59 5.91
CA LEU A 205 -4.16 8.24 6.82
C LEU A 205 -3.80 9.45 7.67
N ILE A 206 -3.74 9.30 8.99
CA ILE A 206 -3.17 10.28 9.91
C ILE A 206 -2.02 9.63 10.66
N ALA A 207 -0.80 10.04 10.35
CA ALA A 207 0.43 9.52 10.96
C ALA A 207 1.00 10.50 11.98
N PRO A 208 0.89 10.23 13.29
CA PRO A 208 1.53 11.05 14.32
C PRO A 208 3.05 10.83 14.33
N ILE A 209 3.83 11.93 14.30
CA ILE A 209 5.29 11.87 14.33
C ILE A 209 5.77 11.98 15.77
N LYS A 210 6.46 10.94 16.25
CA LYS A 210 6.92 10.86 17.64
C LYS A 210 8.21 11.63 17.90
N ALA A 211 9.12 11.66 16.92
CA ALA A 211 10.44 12.29 17.02
C ALA A 211 10.49 13.57 16.20
N TRP A 212 9.74 14.59 16.58
CA TRP A 212 9.58 15.81 15.81
C TRP A 212 10.70 16.85 15.99
N ARG A 213 11.56 16.75 17.00
CA ARG A 213 12.68 17.67 17.25
C ARG A 213 14.02 16.96 17.35
N HIS A 214 15.03 17.54 16.73
CA HIS A 214 16.41 17.11 16.90
C HIS A 214 17.12 17.96 17.97
N ARG A 215 17.72 17.31 18.97
CA ARG A 215 18.34 18.00 20.13
C ARG A 215 19.46 18.98 19.74
N SER A 216 20.18 18.74 18.66
CA SER A 216 21.31 19.59 18.24
C SER A 216 20.89 20.85 17.47
N ILE A 217 19.61 21.01 17.14
CA ILE A 217 19.08 22.16 16.40
C ILE A 217 18.30 23.12 17.30
N MET A 218 18.19 22.80 18.59
CA MET A 218 17.60 23.77 19.53
C MET A 218 18.44 25.05 19.49
N PRO A 219 17.82 26.23 19.20
CA PRO A 219 18.53 27.48 19.35
C PRO A 219 19.04 27.57 20.78
N ASN A 220 20.32 27.94 20.95
CA ASN A 220 20.93 28.16 22.26
C ASN A 220 20.22 29.32 22.94
N SER A 221 19.08 29.10 23.56
CA SER A 221 18.38 30.06 24.41
C SER A 221 19.12 30.33 25.75
N LEU A 222 20.26 29.69 25.94
CA LEU A 222 21.09 29.82 27.14
C LEU A 222 22.19 30.90 27.01
N GLY A 223 22.31 31.61 25.90
CA GLY A 223 23.33 32.66 25.70
C GLY A 223 22.93 34.07 26.10
N ALA A 224 21.68 34.29 26.52
CA ALA A 224 21.19 35.67 26.83
C ALA A 224 21.09 36.04 28.32
N GLY A 225 21.75 35.29 29.21
CA GLY A 225 21.53 35.46 30.63
C GLY A 225 22.75 35.62 31.55
N LEU A 226 23.97 35.78 31.03
CA LEU A 226 25.14 36.07 31.91
C LEU A 226 25.94 37.26 31.37
N GLY A 227 25.33 38.43 31.46
CA GLY A 227 25.97 39.71 31.18
C GLY A 227 25.42 40.78 32.12
N GLN A 228 25.70 40.67 33.42
CA GLN A 228 25.83 41.79 34.37
C GLN A 228 26.75 41.39 35.49
#